data_55f276368eb6f9113dd5f5388a6cb16c
#
_entry.id   55f276368eb6f9113dd5f5388a6cb16c
#
_cell.length_a   1.000
_cell.length_b   1.000
_cell.length_c   1.000
_cell.angle_alpha   90.00
_cell.angle_beta   90.00
_cell.angle_gamma   90.00
#
_symmetry.space_group_name_H-M   'P 1'
#
loop_
_entity.id
_entity.type
_entity.pdbx_description
1 polymer ?
#
loop_
_entity_poly.entity_id
_entity_poly.type
_entity_poly.pdbx_seq_one_letter_code
_entity_poly.pdbx_strand_id
1 'polypeptide(L)'
;MKLVSKFALALSLFAVTAAPAFAQSDEKPKKEKKEKKGKEATPAAPKRSYSKPFIAAYMPVANLLNKTKDAAAAKAEFPKILAAIANDDDRYEAGILAVNIGVSAKDTALQDQGIDLLLASATTPVEMKQAYTFRKGAIAYDGKRFADAEKNMMDAYNLGYRANNIEFLISNAMSQQNKDADAIVWISKAIAASKAAGAVNKAYVVRAANLSAKAKDYAGAANFYKDLVIAENNPDFWHDALAFFNRSLNTNPEESLDLMRLMRATNGLRFQQEYAEYLDSLSYIGVRYPAEAVSVLDEGFAKGIISRNNVTFSERYNEAKGRLAEDTRTLAGTIAPAKASPRAMLATLTGDSFFSHKDYKTAKDLYETALSKGPVLDKDGGNQTDRTRFRLAMSKAMLGDYAGAKADFAQINGANRKAIAEYWVIYINHLEKPAPAAAPAATPAT
;
A
#
# COMPACT_ATOMS: atom_id res chain seq x y z
N MET A 1 -1.54 5.86 -16.43
CA MET A 1 -0.59 4.94 -17.08
C MET A 1 0.57 5.68 -17.73
N LYS A 2 1.43 6.39 -16.96
CA LYS A 2 2.68 7.04 -17.47
C LYS A 2 3.82 6.96 -16.44
N LEU A 3 3.84 5.94 -15.58
CA LEU A 3 4.84 5.81 -14.50
C LEU A 3 6.01 4.88 -14.84
N VAL A 4 5.95 4.12 -15.93
CA VAL A 4 6.97 3.10 -16.26
C VAL A 4 8.11 3.66 -17.10
N SER A 5 7.90 4.78 -17.82
CA SER A 5 8.89 5.31 -18.79
C SER A 5 10.09 6.07 -18.17
N LYS A 6 10.17 6.22 -16.84
CA LYS A 6 11.29 6.92 -16.18
C LYS A 6 12.29 6.00 -15.46
N PHE A 7 12.04 4.69 -15.43
CA PHE A 7 12.93 3.74 -14.77
C PHE A 7 14.15 3.30 -15.60
N ALA A 8 14.20 3.65 -16.88
CA ALA A 8 15.30 3.27 -17.76
C ALA A 8 16.63 4.04 -17.51
N LEU A 9 16.65 5.01 -16.56
CA LEU A 9 17.80 5.94 -16.49
C LEU A 9 18.52 6.00 -15.12
N ALA A 10 18.23 5.14 -14.18
CA ALA A 10 18.91 5.16 -12.87
C ALA A 10 19.84 3.98 -12.60
N LEU A 11 20.20 3.22 -13.61
CA LEU A 11 21.49 2.51 -13.55
C LEU A 11 22.55 3.54 -13.96
N SER A 12 22.88 4.43 -12.99
CA SER A 12 24.14 5.13 -13.05
C SER A 12 25.20 4.09 -13.32
N LEU A 13 25.69 4.12 -14.56
CA LEU A 13 26.96 3.63 -14.98
C LEU A 13 27.83 3.25 -13.76
N PHE A 14 28.02 1.97 -13.52
CA PHE A 14 29.38 1.57 -13.22
C PHE A 14 30.15 1.90 -14.51
N ALA A 15 30.42 3.19 -14.71
CA ALA A 15 31.45 3.64 -15.60
C ALA A 15 32.74 3.22 -14.92
N VAL A 16 33.07 1.94 -15.05
CA VAL A 16 34.47 1.56 -15.02
C VAL A 16 35.08 2.21 -16.25
N THR A 17 35.39 3.51 -16.14
CA THR A 17 36.34 4.19 -16.98
C THR A 17 37.74 3.77 -16.53
N ALA A 18 37.96 2.47 -16.43
CA ALA A 18 39.27 1.89 -16.53
C ALA A 18 39.35 1.42 -17.99
N ALA A 19 39.91 2.27 -18.86
CA ALA A 19 40.54 1.73 -20.04
C ALA A 19 41.43 0.56 -19.56
N PRO A 20 41.30 -0.65 -20.13
CA PRO A 20 42.15 -1.74 -19.77
C PRO A 20 43.59 -1.23 -19.88
N ALA A 21 44.32 -1.23 -18.76
CA ALA A 21 45.72 -0.86 -18.76
C ALA A 21 46.48 -1.99 -19.47
N PHE A 22 46.53 -1.92 -20.78
CA PHE A 22 47.48 -2.66 -21.57
C PHE A 22 48.86 -2.01 -21.33
N ALA A 23 49.43 -2.30 -20.14
CA ALA A 23 50.77 -1.83 -19.79
C ALA A 23 51.78 -2.55 -20.65
N GLN A 24 52.37 -1.83 -21.60
CA GLN A 24 53.72 -2.15 -22.07
C GLN A 24 54.67 -1.97 -20.90
N SER A 25 55.32 -3.05 -20.50
CA SER A 25 56.46 -3.03 -19.65
C SER A 25 57.63 -2.40 -20.38
N ASP A 26 58.09 -1.26 -19.90
CA ASP A 26 59.49 -0.89 -19.77
C ASP A 26 59.63 0.59 -19.42
N GLU A 27 59.80 0.85 -18.13
CA GLU A 27 60.66 1.87 -17.58
C GLU A 27 60.57 1.90 -16.05
N LYS A 28 61.76 1.95 -15.42
CA LYS A 28 61.96 1.95 -13.96
C LYS A 28 61.53 3.27 -13.31
N PRO A 29 60.92 3.28 -12.11
CA PRO A 29 60.49 4.49 -11.45
C PRO A 29 61.61 5.14 -10.63
N LYS A 30 61.70 6.47 -10.75
CA LYS A 30 62.38 7.32 -9.76
C LYS A 30 61.43 7.61 -8.59
N LYS A 31 61.99 7.46 -7.37
CA LYS A 31 61.31 7.70 -6.10
C LYS A 31 61.10 9.19 -5.85
N GLU A 32 59.86 9.57 -5.52
CA GLU A 32 59.60 10.72 -4.66
C GLU A 32 58.54 10.38 -3.59
N LYS A 33 58.96 10.62 -2.31
CA LYS A 33 58.13 10.50 -1.12
C LYS A 33 57.21 11.72 -0.99
N LYS A 34 55.90 11.52 -0.81
CA LYS A 34 55.03 12.42 -0.04
C LYS A 34 53.94 11.64 0.72
N GLU A 35 53.70 12.13 1.92
CA GLU A 35 52.97 11.51 3.02
C GLU A 35 51.51 11.26 2.77
N LYS A 36 50.98 10.21 3.42
CA LYS A 36 49.63 9.71 3.37
C LYS A 36 48.70 10.39 4.36
N LYS A 37 47.49 10.77 3.89
CA LYS A 37 46.29 10.72 4.69
C LYS A 37 45.46 9.52 4.22
N GLY A 38 45.02 8.72 5.19
CA GLY A 38 44.35 7.44 4.94
C GLY A 38 43.07 7.55 4.12
N LYS A 39 43.02 6.78 3.08
CA LYS A 39 41.78 6.33 2.40
C LYS A 39 41.77 4.81 2.53
N GLU A 40 40.67 4.25 2.98
CA GLU A 40 40.41 2.81 2.92
C GLU A 40 40.73 2.31 1.51
N ALA A 41 41.58 1.28 1.46
CA ALA A 41 42.00 0.68 0.20
C ALA A 41 40.84 -0.07 -0.43
N THR A 42 40.34 0.44 -1.54
CA THR A 42 39.45 -0.35 -2.44
C THR A 42 40.24 -1.61 -2.85
N PRO A 43 39.66 -2.82 -2.75
CA PRO A 43 40.32 -4.05 -3.19
C PRO A 43 40.79 -3.90 -4.64
N ALA A 44 42.05 -4.24 -4.89
CA ALA A 44 42.59 -4.18 -6.24
C ALA A 44 41.78 -5.08 -7.18
N ALA A 45 41.37 -4.53 -8.30
CA ALA A 45 40.64 -5.32 -9.32
C ALA A 45 41.50 -6.54 -9.73
N PRO A 46 40.88 -7.72 -9.93
CA PRO A 46 41.60 -8.91 -10.30
C PRO A 46 42.33 -8.67 -11.64
N LYS A 47 43.61 -9.07 -11.70
CA LYS A 47 44.41 -9.00 -12.92
C LYS A 47 43.79 -9.92 -13.98
N ARG A 48 43.31 -9.35 -15.09
CA ARG A 48 42.72 -10.08 -16.21
C ARG A 48 43.79 -10.41 -17.25
N SER A 49 43.60 -11.55 -17.92
CA SER A 49 44.53 -12.05 -18.95
C SER A 49 43.79 -12.17 -20.29
N TYR A 50 44.02 -11.24 -21.19
CA TYR A 50 43.42 -11.22 -22.49
C TYR A 50 44.26 -11.92 -23.55
N SER A 51 43.59 -12.64 -24.46
CA SER A 51 44.27 -13.28 -25.58
C SER A 51 44.72 -12.24 -26.64
N LYS A 52 45.84 -12.49 -27.30
CA LYS A 52 46.37 -11.59 -28.36
C LYS A 52 45.38 -11.36 -29.51
N PRO A 53 44.69 -12.41 -30.06
CA PRO A 53 43.65 -12.22 -31.08
C PRO A 53 42.52 -11.33 -30.62
N PHE A 54 42.06 -11.49 -29.35
CA PHE A 54 41.02 -10.67 -28.78
C PHE A 54 41.44 -9.20 -28.67
N ILE A 55 42.62 -8.90 -28.16
CA ILE A 55 43.14 -7.53 -28.05
C ILE A 55 43.17 -6.86 -29.46
N ALA A 56 43.63 -7.57 -30.45
CA ALA A 56 43.71 -7.05 -31.83
C ALA A 56 42.32 -6.71 -32.41
N ALA A 57 41.29 -7.51 -32.13
CA ALA A 57 39.93 -7.26 -32.55
C ALA A 57 39.22 -6.16 -31.70
N TYR A 58 39.49 -6.13 -30.41
CA TYR A 58 38.84 -5.24 -29.44
C TYR A 58 39.24 -3.77 -29.61
N MET A 59 40.52 -3.48 -29.72
CA MET A 59 41.08 -2.12 -29.70
C MET A 59 40.47 -1.20 -30.81
N PRO A 60 40.32 -1.62 -32.05
CA PRO A 60 39.68 -0.81 -33.09
C PRO A 60 38.23 -0.45 -32.71
N VAL A 61 37.43 -1.43 -32.26
CA VAL A 61 36.01 -1.24 -31.91
C VAL A 61 35.85 -0.36 -30.70
N ALA A 62 36.65 -0.55 -29.68
CA ALA A 62 36.66 0.30 -28.49
C ALA A 62 37.02 1.77 -28.82
N ASN A 63 37.94 1.98 -29.79
CA ASN A 63 38.26 3.34 -30.28
C ASN A 63 37.08 3.98 -31.03
N LEU A 64 36.34 3.22 -31.86
CA LEU A 64 35.11 3.71 -32.51
C LEU A 64 34.09 4.22 -31.46
N LEU A 65 33.88 3.48 -30.41
CA LEU A 65 32.93 3.86 -29.36
C LEU A 65 33.46 5.03 -28.52
N ASN A 66 34.71 4.96 -28.04
CA ASN A 66 35.20 5.85 -27.03
C ASN A 66 35.78 7.16 -27.58
N LYS A 67 36.48 7.12 -28.73
CA LYS A 67 37.13 8.28 -29.35
C LYS A 67 36.23 8.97 -30.36
N THR A 68 35.72 8.19 -31.35
CA THR A 68 34.90 8.78 -32.44
C THR A 68 33.41 8.87 -32.10
N LYS A 69 32.95 8.21 -30.99
CA LYS A 69 31.55 8.15 -30.57
C LYS A 69 30.62 7.52 -31.66
N ASP A 70 31.19 6.74 -32.58
CA ASP A 70 30.47 6.06 -33.64
C ASP A 70 29.98 4.67 -33.15
N ALA A 71 28.84 4.66 -32.49
CA ALA A 71 28.23 3.42 -32.00
C ALA A 71 27.74 2.51 -33.13
N ALA A 72 27.38 3.08 -34.29
CA ALA A 72 26.94 2.30 -35.47
C ALA A 72 28.08 1.51 -36.10
N ALA A 73 29.23 2.16 -36.32
CA ALA A 73 30.43 1.49 -36.78
C ALA A 73 30.95 0.45 -35.76
N ALA A 74 30.95 0.80 -34.46
CA ALA A 74 31.32 -0.13 -33.41
C ALA A 74 30.44 -1.38 -33.40
N LYS A 75 29.11 -1.24 -33.58
CA LYS A 75 28.17 -2.36 -33.72
C LYS A 75 28.48 -3.23 -34.93
N ALA A 76 28.75 -2.62 -36.08
CA ALA A 76 29.04 -3.35 -37.31
C ALA A 76 30.31 -4.22 -37.18
N GLU A 77 31.31 -3.76 -36.45
CA GLU A 77 32.58 -4.46 -36.24
C GLU A 77 32.54 -5.46 -35.05
N PHE A 78 31.53 -5.41 -34.17
CA PHE A 78 31.43 -6.24 -32.99
C PHE A 78 31.49 -7.77 -33.26
N PRO A 79 30.94 -8.33 -34.35
CA PRO A 79 31.06 -9.76 -34.66
C PRO A 79 32.51 -10.26 -34.73
N LYS A 80 33.47 -9.41 -35.10
CA LYS A 80 34.89 -9.77 -35.10
C LYS A 80 35.43 -10.03 -33.70
N ILE A 81 34.92 -9.31 -32.72
CA ILE A 81 35.25 -9.51 -31.28
C ILE A 81 34.72 -10.85 -30.82
N LEU A 82 33.45 -11.18 -31.15
CA LEU A 82 32.86 -12.46 -30.76
C LEU A 82 33.67 -13.65 -31.26
N ALA A 83 34.15 -13.58 -32.52
CA ALA A 83 34.96 -14.63 -33.13
C ALA A 83 36.38 -14.77 -32.48
N ALA A 84 36.83 -13.72 -31.76
CA ALA A 84 38.15 -13.70 -31.15
C ALA A 84 38.17 -14.11 -29.66
N ILE A 85 37.02 -14.38 -29.04
CA ILE A 85 36.90 -14.80 -27.64
C ILE A 85 37.55 -16.16 -27.44
N ALA A 86 38.61 -16.24 -26.63
CA ALA A 86 39.36 -17.47 -26.35
C ALA A 86 39.22 -17.93 -24.86
N ASN A 87 38.88 -17.03 -23.96
CA ASN A 87 38.77 -17.32 -22.53
C ASN A 87 37.69 -16.50 -21.82
N ASP A 88 37.53 -16.67 -20.53
CA ASP A 88 36.49 -15.99 -19.75
C ASP A 88 36.75 -14.50 -19.52
N ASP A 89 38.00 -14.04 -19.51
CA ASP A 89 38.35 -12.62 -19.42
C ASP A 89 38.04 -11.91 -20.74
N ASP A 90 38.32 -12.54 -21.88
CA ASP A 90 37.91 -12.03 -23.19
C ASP A 90 36.39 -11.92 -23.28
N ARG A 91 35.65 -12.96 -22.81
CA ARG A 91 34.20 -13.01 -22.79
C ARG A 91 33.61 -11.89 -21.92
N TYR A 92 34.20 -11.68 -20.74
CA TYR A 92 33.80 -10.59 -19.85
C TYR A 92 33.94 -9.23 -20.54
N GLU A 93 35.09 -8.94 -21.13
CA GLU A 93 35.38 -7.65 -21.73
C GLU A 93 34.54 -7.42 -23.00
N ALA A 94 34.34 -8.47 -23.80
CA ALA A 94 33.39 -8.44 -24.93
C ALA A 94 31.98 -8.11 -24.48
N GLY A 95 31.53 -8.68 -23.36
CA GLY A 95 30.22 -8.42 -22.78
C GLY A 95 30.06 -6.97 -22.34
N ILE A 96 31.03 -6.40 -21.64
CA ILE A 96 31.06 -4.98 -21.27
C ILE A 96 30.95 -4.09 -22.51
N LEU A 97 31.76 -4.36 -23.53
CA LEU A 97 31.76 -3.56 -24.75
C LEU A 97 30.42 -3.66 -25.50
N ALA A 98 29.85 -4.86 -25.61
CA ALA A 98 28.53 -5.06 -26.22
C ALA A 98 27.43 -4.27 -25.55
N VAL A 99 27.38 -4.30 -24.18
CA VAL A 99 26.40 -3.51 -23.42
C VAL A 99 26.59 -2.02 -23.70
N ASN A 100 27.83 -1.52 -23.73
CA ASN A 100 28.12 -0.11 -23.96
C ASN A 100 27.76 0.35 -25.38
N ILE A 101 28.08 -0.47 -26.40
CA ILE A 101 27.67 -0.22 -27.77
C ILE A 101 26.16 -0.21 -27.88
N GLY A 102 25.48 -1.21 -27.30
CA GLY A 102 24.04 -1.35 -27.32
C GLY A 102 23.31 -0.20 -26.64
N VAL A 103 23.87 0.33 -25.53
CA VAL A 103 23.35 1.54 -24.86
C VAL A 103 23.49 2.76 -25.78
N SER A 104 24.68 2.96 -26.34
CA SER A 104 24.97 4.11 -27.20
C SER A 104 24.18 4.10 -28.49
N ALA A 105 24.01 2.92 -29.09
CA ALA A 105 23.21 2.70 -30.30
C ALA A 105 21.70 2.54 -30.06
N LYS A 106 21.26 2.55 -28.81
CA LYS A 106 19.88 2.22 -28.38
C LYS A 106 19.41 0.84 -28.87
N ASP A 107 20.32 -0.10 -28.95
CA ASP A 107 20.08 -1.47 -29.41
C ASP A 107 19.95 -2.42 -28.20
N THR A 108 18.71 -2.76 -27.85
CA THR A 108 18.41 -3.66 -26.73
C THR A 108 18.83 -5.10 -26.99
N ALA A 109 18.85 -5.56 -28.24
CA ALA A 109 19.30 -6.90 -28.61
C ALA A 109 20.81 -7.06 -28.35
N LEU A 110 21.61 -6.07 -28.74
CA LEU A 110 23.04 -6.07 -28.46
C LEU A 110 23.34 -5.94 -26.96
N GLN A 111 22.53 -5.16 -26.22
CA GLN A 111 22.64 -5.13 -24.75
C GLN A 111 22.37 -6.51 -24.14
N ASP A 112 21.32 -7.20 -24.60
CA ASP A 112 20.94 -8.54 -24.11
C ASP A 112 22.06 -9.56 -24.40
N GLN A 113 22.62 -9.53 -25.63
CA GLN A 113 23.77 -10.35 -26.03
C GLN A 113 24.99 -10.07 -25.13
N GLY A 114 25.30 -8.81 -24.85
CA GLY A 114 26.41 -8.44 -23.97
C GLY A 114 26.20 -8.94 -22.54
N ILE A 115 24.98 -8.88 -22.04
CA ILE A 115 24.60 -9.42 -20.73
C ILE A 115 24.81 -10.95 -20.73
N ASP A 116 24.42 -11.66 -21.77
CA ASP A 116 24.63 -13.12 -21.85
C ASP A 116 26.11 -13.50 -21.80
N LEU A 117 26.96 -12.74 -22.47
CA LEU A 117 28.42 -12.92 -22.38
C LEU A 117 28.93 -12.72 -20.95
N LEU A 118 28.48 -11.68 -20.27
CA LEU A 118 28.85 -11.39 -18.88
C LEU A 118 28.38 -12.48 -17.92
N LEU A 119 27.15 -12.97 -18.07
CA LEU A 119 26.61 -14.02 -17.22
C LEU A 119 27.31 -15.38 -17.46
N ALA A 120 27.76 -15.64 -18.70
CA ALA A 120 28.49 -16.86 -19.08
C ALA A 120 29.96 -16.83 -18.65
N SER A 121 30.54 -15.66 -18.37
CA SER A 121 31.92 -15.57 -17.93
C SER A 121 32.08 -15.94 -16.44
N ALA A 122 33.03 -16.86 -16.16
CA ALA A 122 33.36 -17.22 -14.79
C ALA A 122 34.02 -16.06 -14.02
N THR A 123 34.66 -15.13 -14.71
CA THR A 123 35.39 -14.00 -14.10
C THR A 123 34.51 -12.77 -13.84
N THR A 124 33.21 -12.82 -14.16
CA THR A 124 32.25 -11.75 -13.82
C THR A 124 31.98 -11.75 -12.31
N PRO A 125 32.21 -10.62 -11.61
CA PRO A 125 31.91 -10.49 -10.19
C PRO A 125 30.44 -10.78 -9.88
N VAL A 126 30.19 -11.33 -8.67
CA VAL A 126 28.82 -11.73 -8.26
C VAL A 126 27.85 -10.54 -8.27
N GLU A 127 28.29 -9.39 -7.78
CA GLU A 127 27.48 -8.15 -7.75
C GLU A 127 27.10 -7.69 -9.15
N MET A 128 28.01 -7.86 -10.14
CA MET A 128 27.71 -7.57 -11.52
C MET A 128 26.75 -8.61 -12.12
N LYS A 129 26.91 -9.89 -11.79
CA LYS A 129 25.95 -10.93 -12.20
C LYS A 129 24.54 -10.59 -11.70
N GLN A 130 24.42 -10.22 -10.42
CA GLN A 130 23.14 -9.78 -9.84
C GLN A 130 22.53 -8.62 -10.64
N ALA A 131 23.29 -7.55 -10.87
CA ALA A 131 22.82 -6.35 -11.56
C ALA A 131 22.47 -6.60 -13.03
N TYR A 132 23.25 -7.38 -13.75
CA TYR A 132 22.99 -7.69 -15.15
C TYR A 132 21.85 -8.69 -15.35
N THR A 133 21.68 -9.65 -14.43
CA THR A 133 20.51 -10.53 -14.43
C THR A 133 19.23 -9.71 -14.23
N PHE A 134 19.22 -8.74 -13.28
CA PHE A 134 18.12 -7.81 -13.12
C PHE A 134 17.88 -6.99 -14.40
N ARG A 135 18.94 -6.43 -15.02
CA ARG A 135 18.83 -5.64 -16.24
C ARG A 135 18.23 -6.46 -17.40
N LYS A 136 18.60 -7.73 -17.54
CA LYS A 136 17.99 -8.65 -18.51
C LYS A 136 16.48 -8.77 -18.28
N GLY A 137 16.06 -8.91 -17.04
CA GLY A 137 14.65 -8.89 -16.66
C GLY A 137 13.95 -7.57 -17.03
N ALA A 138 14.61 -6.43 -16.79
CA ALA A 138 14.06 -5.12 -17.12
C ALA A 138 13.88 -4.93 -18.65
N ILE A 139 14.87 -5.33 -19.44
CA ILE A 139 14.78 -5.31 -20.93
C ILE A 139 13.63 -6.20 -21.41
N ALA A 140 13.47 -7.38 -20.82
CA ALA A 140 12.37 -8.28 -21.14
C ALA A 140 11.00 -7.65 -20.78
N TYR A 141 10.91 -6.97 -19.63
CA TYR A 141 9.69 -6.28 -19.18
C TYR A 141 9.29 -5.16 -20.14
N ASP A 142 10.23 -4.30 -20.52
CA ASP A 142 10.00 -3.21 -21.48
C ASP A 142 9.58 -3.75 -22.85
N GLY A 143 10.13 -4.90 -23.25
CA GLY A 143 9.75 -5.65 -24.45
C GLY A 143 8.44 -6.43 -24.30
N LYS A 144 7.71 -6.32 -23.19
CA LYS A 144 6.48 -7.05 -22.85
C LYS A 144 6.64 -8.58 -22.84
N ARG A 145 7.85 -9.08 -22.71
CA ARG A 145 8.17 -10.50 -22.50
C ARG A 145 8.09 -10.80 -21.00
N PHE A 146 6.86 -10.79 -20.46
CA PHE A 146 6.66 -10.81 -19.00
C PHE A 146 7.11 -12.10 -18.33
N ALA A 147 7.07 -13.25 -19.01
CA ALA A 147 7.59 -14.51 -18.50
C ALA A 147 9.12 -14.50 -18.36
N ASP A 148 9.83 -13.95 -19.36
CA ASP A 148 11.28 -13.77 -19.29
C ASP A 148 11.66 -12.74 -18.21
N ALA A 149 10.87 -11.66 -18.11
CA ALA A 149 11.07 -10.63 -17.08
C ALA A 149 10.95 -11.21 -15.68
N GLU A 150 9.87 -11.94 -15.41
CA GLU A 150 9.65 -12.65 -14.13
C GLU A 150 10.84 -13.55 -13.81
N LYS A 151 11.20 -14.45 -14.76
CA LYS A 151 12.29 -15.39 -14.57
C LYS A 151 13.60 -14.69 -14.21
N ASN A 152 14.04 -13.73 -15.04
CA ASN A 152 15.33 -13.07 -14.83
C ASN A 152 15.33 -12.19 -13.57
N MET A 153 14.23 -11.51 -13.23
CA MET A 153 14.15 -10.74 -12.00
C MET A 153 14.15 -11.65 -10.76
N MET A 154 13.49 -12.81 -10.80
CA MET A 154 13.55 -13.80 -9.74
C MET A 154 14.97 -14.38 -9.59
N ASP A 155 15.63 -14.68 -10.69
CA ASP A 155 17.02 -15.15 -10.67
C ASP A 155 17.95 -14.09 -10.03
N ALA A 156 17.77 -12.80 -10.39
CA ALA A 156 18.51 -11.70 -9.77
C ALA A 156 18.24 -11.59 -8.27
N TYR A 157 16.97 -11.72 -7.86
CA TYR A 157 16.58 -11.72 -6.46
C TYR A 157 17.22 -12.88 -5.68
N ASN A 158 17.22 -14.07 -6.26
CA ASN A 158 17.84 -15.27 -5.67
C ASN A 158 19.38 -15.14 -5.57
N LEU A 159 20.01 -14.43 -6.51
CA LEU A 159 21.43 -14.07 -6.44
C LEU A 159 21.73 -13.00 -5.38
N GLY A 160 20.72 -12.41 -4.73
CA GLY A 160 20.88 -11.41 -3.69
C GLY A 160 20.65 -9.95 -4.12
N TYR A 161 20.20 -9.70 -5.35
CA TYR A 161 19.84 -8.33 -5.78
C TYR A 161 18.62 -7.81 -5.04
N ARG A 162 18.72 -6.58 -4.47
CA ARG A 162 17.65 -5.97 -3.64
C ARG A 162 17.38 -4.50 -3.99
N ALA A 163 17.97 -4.01 -5.07
CA ALA A 163 17.79 -2.63 -5.51
C ALA A 163 16.61 -2.48 -6.48
N ASN A 164 16.29 -1.23 -6.84
CA ASN A 164 15.31 -0.87 -7.88
C ASN A 164 13.90 -1.42 -7.66
N ASN A 165 13.49 -1.63 -6.39
CA ASN A 165 12.16 -2.16 -6.04
C ASN A 165 11.87 -3.48 -6.76
N ILE A 166 12.83 -4.39 -6.78
CA ILE A 166 12.76 -5.63 -7.56
C ILE A 166 11.52 -6.46 -7.22
N GLU A 167 11.09 -6.50 -5.95
CA GLU A 167 9.90 -7.22 -5.52
C GLU A 167 8.63 -6.66 -6.19
N PHE A 168 8.53 -5.34 -6.30
CA PHE A 168 7.43 -4.68 -6.99
C PHE A 168 7.43 -5.00 -8.50
N LEU A 169 8.61 -5.02 -9.13
CA LEU A 169 8.74 -5.33 -10.55
C LEU A 169 8.40 -6.79 -10.86
N ILE A 170 8.80 -7.72 -10.00
CA ILE A 170 8.41 -9.14 -10.10
C ILE A 170 6.88 -9.28 -9.98
N SER A 171 6.27 -8.62 -8.99
CA SER A 171 4.81 -8.59 -8.83
C SER A 171 4.12 -8.08 -10.10
N ASN A 172 4.63 -7.00 -10.69
CA ASN A 172 4.06 -6.46 -11.91
C ASN A 172 4.19 -7.42 -13.10
N ALA A 173 5.35 -8.05 -13.28
CA ALA A 173 5.57 -9.04 -14.34
C ALA A 173 4.60 -10.23 -14.22
N MET A 174 4.37 -10.71 -13.00
CA MET A 174 3.41 -11.78 -12.72
C MET A 174 1.97 -11.35 -13.00
N SER A 175 1.58 -10.15 -12.55
CA SER A 175 0.23 -9.63 -12.77
C SER A 175 -0.10 -9.41 -14.26
N GLN A 176 0.90 -9.04 -15.08
CA GLN A 176 0.73 -8.95 -16.54
C GLN A 176 0.46 -10.31 -17.19
N GLN A 177 0.77 -11.40 -16.51
CA GLN A 177 0.51 -12.78 -16.92
C GLN A 177 -0.76 -13.36 -16.26
N ASN A 178 -1.56 -12.54 -15.56
CA ASN A 178 -2.72 -12.95 -14.75
C ASN A 178 -2.38 -13.92 -13.61
N LYS A 179 -1.14 -13.95 -13.13
CA LYS A 179 -0.70 -14.70 -11.94
C LYS A 179 -0.94 -13.84 -10.68
N ASP A 180 -2.20 -13.41 -10.46
CA ASP A 180 -2.52 -12.38 -9.44
C ASP A 180 -2.19 -12.86 -8.01
N ALA A 181 -2.38 -14.15 -7.70
CA ALA A 181 -2.04 -14.70 -6.38
C ALA A 181 -0.54 -14.59 -6.08
N ASP A 182 0.31 -14.96 -7.03
CA ASP A 182 1.77 -14.85 -6.89
C ASP A 182 2.20 -13.38 -6.84
N ALA A 183 1.55 -12.53 -7.65
CA ALA A 183 1.79 -11.09 -7.65
C ALA A 183 1.50 -10.45 -6.29
N ILE A 184 0.44 -10.90 -5.56
CA ILE A 184 0.12 -10.45 -4.20
C ILE A 184 1.24 -10.84 -3.23
N VAL A 185 1.80 -12.04 -3.34
CA VAL A 185 2.93 -12.46 -2.49
C VAL A 185 4.13 -11.54 -2.67
N TRP A 186 4.46 -11.19 -3.90
CA TRP A 186 5.62 -10.33 -4.19
C TRP A 186 5.40 -8.87 -3.84
N ILE A 187 4.19 -8.31 -4.08
CA ILE A 187 3.90 -6.94 -3.66
C ILE A 187 3.88 -6.82 -2.13
N SER A 188 3.47 -7.87 -1.41
CA SER A 188 3.54 -7.91 0.05
C SER A 188 4.98 -7.83 0.56
N LYS A 189 5.94 -8.49 -0.13
CA LYS A 189 7.37 -8.34 0.17
C LYS A 189 7.85 -6.90 -0.07
N ALA A 190 7.41 -6.26 -1.17
CA ALA A 190 7.74 -4.86 -1.45
C ALA A 190 7.18 -3.90 -0.38
N ILE A 191 5.96 -4.14 0.11
CA ILE A 191 5.36 -3.38 1.23
C ILE A 191 6.18 -3.58 2.50
N ALA A 192 6.54 -4.82 2.84
CA ALA A 192 7.36 -5.12 4.02
C ALA A 192 8.73 -4.43 3.94
N ALA A 193 9.39 -4.46 2.77
CA ALA A 193 10.65 -3.76 2.55
C ALA A 193 10.52 -2.24 2.73
N SER A 194 9.44 -1.62 2.23
CA SER A 194 9.18 -0.19 2.41
C SER A 194 8.92 0.17 3.88
N LYS A 195 8.19 -0.66 4.62
CA LYS A 195 7.99 -0.49 6.07
C LYS A 195 9.32 -0.57 6.84
N ALA A 196 10.16 -1.53 6.52
CA ALA A 196 11.48 -1.68 7.13
C ALA A 196 12.39 -0.47 6.84
N ALA A 197 12.20 0.20 5.70
CA ALA A 197 12.87 1.46 5.35
C ALA A 197 12.27 2.71 6.02
N GLY A 198 11.25 2.55 6.87
CA GLY A 198 10.68 3.62 7.70
C GLY A 198 9.41 4.27 7.17
N ALA A 199 8.88 3.84 6.02
CA ALA A 199 7.64 4.40 5.47
C ALA A 199 6.83 3.35 4.67
N VAL A 200 5.51 3.39 4.82
CA VAL A 200 4.61 2.57 3.99
C VAL A 200 4.48 3.19 2.60
N ASN A 201 4.83 2.44 1.57
CA ASN A 201 4.60 2.90 0.20
C ASN A 201 3.11 2.75 -0.18
N LYS A 202 2.40 3.88 -0.20
CA LYS A 202 0.95 3.93 -0.50
C LYS A 202 0.60 3.29 -1.85
N ALA A 203 1.42 3.50 -2.88
CA ALA A 203 1.17 2.94 -4.21
C ALA A 203 1.25 1.40 -4.22
N TYR A 204 2.12 0.82 -3.42
CA TYR A 204 2.22 -0.64 -3.28
C TYR A 204 0.98 -1.20 -2.56
N VAL A 205 0.53 -0.54 -1.50
CA VAL A 205 -0.68 -0.94 -0.75
C VAL A 205 -1.91 -0.90 -1.65
N VAL A 206 -2.13 0.21 -2.34
CA VAL A 206 -3.25 0.35 -3.30
C VAL A 206 -3.19 -0.73 -4.38
N ARG A 207 -1.99 -1.02 -4.90
CA ARG A 207 -1.81 -2.07 -5.90
C ARG A 207 -2.14 -3.45 -5.34
N ALA A 208 -1.67 -3.78 -4.14
CA ALA A 208 -1.95 -5.06 -3.47
C ALA A 208 -3.45 -5.23 -3.21
N ALA A 209 -4.11 -4.20 -2.70
CA ALA A 209 -5.55 -4.21 -2.46
C ALA A 209 -6.35 -4.41 -3.76
N ASN A 210 -5.96 -3.75 -4.86
CA ASN A 210 -6.61 -3.93 -6.15
C ASN A 210 -6.45 -5.35 -6.71
N LEU A 211 -5.28 -5.97 -6.52
CA LEU A 211 -5.05 -7.37 -6.91
C LEU A 211 -5.91 -8.32 -6.08
N SER A 212 -5.98 -8.11 -4.76
CA SER A 212 -6.83 -8.89 -3.86
C SER A 212 -8.32 -8.74 -4.21
N ALA A 213 -8.78 -7.51 -4.46
CA ALA A 213 -10.16 -7.24 -4.87
C ALA A 213 -10.51 -7.89 -6.23
N LYS A 214 -9.58 -7.89 -7.19
CA LYS A 214 -9.73 -8.61 -8.47
C LYS A 214 -9.90 -10.12 -8.25
N ALA A 215 -9.18 -10.67 -7.29
CA ALA A 215 -9.31 -12.07 -6.87
C ALA A 215 -10.53 -12.33 -5.97
N LYS A 216 -11.37 -11.31 -5.70
CA LYS A 216 -12.51 -11.33 -4.76
C LYS A 216 -12.11 -11.61 -3.30
N ASP A 217 -10.84 -11.47 -2.96
CA ASP A 217 -10.35 -11.47 -1.58
C ASP A 217 -10.50 -10.06 -0.98
N TYR A 218 -11.73 -9.72 -0.61
CA TYR A 218 -12.06 -8.41 -0.03
C TYR A 218 -11.46 -8.24 1.37
N ALA A 219 -11.31 -9.33 2.13
CA ALA A 219 -10.64 -9.29 3.43
C ALA A 219 -9.15 -8.95 3.29
N GLY A 220 -8.46 -9.55 2.34
CA GLY A 220 -7.08 -9.20 2.00
C GLY A 220 -6.94 -7.75 1.54
N ALA A 221 -7.87 -7.28 0.67
CA ALA A 221 -7.88 -5.89 0.24
C ALA A 221 -8.05 -4.91 1.41
N ALA A 222 -8.99 -5.18 2.33
CA ALA A 222 -9.21 -4.38 3.53
C ALA A 222 -7.97 -4.36 4.45
N ASN A 223 -7.30 -5.52 4.61
CA ASN A 223 -6.09 -5.62 5.43
C ASN A 223 -4.93 -4.79 4.87
N PHE A 224 -4.78 -4.70 3.55
CA PHE A 224 -3.78 -3.80 2.96
C PHE A 224 -4.09 -2.34 3.29
N TYR A 225 -5.33 -1.88 3.12
CA TYR A 225 -5.71 -0.52 3.48
C TYR A 225 -5.65 -0.23 4.98
N LYS A 226 -5.79 -1.26 5.85
CA LYS A 226 -5.65 -1.13 7.31
C LYS A 226 -4.27 -0.54 7.68
N ASP A 227 -3.20 -0.90 6.98
CA ASP A 227 -1.89 -0.30 7.17
C ASP A 227 -1.87 1.21 6.89
N LEU A 228 -2.62 1.67 5.89
CA LEU A 228 -2.70 3.10 5.56
C LEU A 228 -3.53 3.87 6.58
N VAL A 229 -4.66 3.33 7.04
CA VAL A 229 -5.47 4.00 8.07
C VAL A 229 -4.78 4.01 9.43
N ILE A 230 -3.89 3.06 9.74
CA ILE A 230 -3.04 3.11 10.93
C ILE A 230 -2.01 4.24 10.82
N ALA A 231 -1.42 4.40 9.64
CA ALA A 231 -0.38 5.40 9.40
C ALA A 231 -0.94 6.83 9.33
N GLU A 232 -2.12 7.02 8.74
CA GLU A 232 -2.68 8.32 8.42
C GLU A 232 -4.21 8.34 8.58
N ASN A 233 -4.72 9.35 9.29
CA ASN A 233 -6.17 9.60 9.39
C ASN A 233 -6.71 10.29 8.14
N ASN A 234 -6.69 9.59 7.02
CA ASN A 234 -7.13 10.09 5.73
C ASN A 234 -8.50 9.51 5.36
N PRO A 235 -9.53 10.34 5.10
CA PRO A 235 -10.87 9.85 4.75
C PRO A 235 -10.93 8.94 3.52
N ASP A 236 -10.02 9.11 2.53
CA ASP A 236 -9.97 8.25 1.35
C ASP A 236 -9.54 6.83 1.72
N PHE A 237 -8.53 6.71 2.58
CA PHE A 237 -8.07 5.40 3.06
C PHE A 237 -9.11 4.74 3.97
N TRP A 238 -9.80 5.52 4.80
CA TRP A 238 -10.89 5.02 5.62
C TRP A 238 -12.03 4.48 4.77
N HIS A 239 -12.44 5.24 3.73
CA HIS A 239 -13.45 4.77 2.78
C HIS A 239 -13.06 3.42 2.19
N ASP A 240 -11.87 3.34 1.56
CA ASP A 240 -11.44 2.12 0.84
C ASP A 240 -11.29 0.93 1.79
N ALA A 241 -10.68 1.15 2.97
CA ALA A 241 -10.53 0.12 4.00
C ALA A 241 -11.89 -0.45 4.44
N LEU A 242 -12.83 0.43 4.80
CA LEU A 242 -14.11 0.02 5.34
C LEU A 242 -15.08 -0.48 4.26
N ALA A 243 -14.99 0.01 3.02
CA ALA A 243 -15.77 -0.51 1.89
C ALA A 243 -15.38 -1.95 1.52
N PHE A 244 -14.07 -2.26 1.45
CA PHE A 244 -13.62 -3.64 1.26
C PHE A 244 -13.93 -4.52 2.47
N PHE A 245 -13.77 -3.98 3.67
CA PHE A 245 -14.08 -4.69 4.90
C PHE A 245 -15.58 -5.06 4.96
N ASN A 246 -16.49 -4.12 4.65
CA ASN A 246 -17.92 -4.37 4.58
C ASN A 246 -18.26 -5.51 3.61
N ARG A 247 -17.63 -5.52 2.43
CA ARG A 247 -17.81 -6.59 1.44
C ARG A 247 -17.29 -7.96 1.90
N SER A 248 -16.35 -8.00 2.83
CA SER A 248 -15.77 -9.23 3.36
C SER A 248 -16.59 -9.86 4.48
N LEU A 249 -17.51 -9.10 5.08
CA LEU A 249 -18.31 -9.52 6.21
C LEU A 249 -19.68 -10.04 5.76
N ASN A 250 -20.21 -10.98 6.53
CA ASN A 250 -21.61 -11.33 6.50
C ASN A 250 -22.27 -10.76 7.76
N THR A 251 -22.64 -9.48 7.70
CA THR A 251 -23.22 -8.74 8.83
C THR A 251 -24.74 -8.87 8.88
N ASN A 252 -25.27 -8.90 10.12
CA ASN A 252 -26.67 -8.60 10.34
C ASN A 252 -26.88 -7.06 10.32
N PRO A 253 -28.14 -6.56 10.20
CA PRO A 253 -28.42 -5.12 10.10
C PRO A 253 -27.87 -4.28 11.27
N GLU A 254 -27.79 -4.82 12.49
CA GLU A 254 -27.26 -4.11 13.64
C GLU A 254 -25.71 -4.01 13.60
N GLU A 255 -25.02 -5.02 13.07
CA GLU A 255 -23.58 -4.98 12.83
C GLU A 255 -23.23 -4.07 11.66
N SER A 256 -24.07 -4.09 10.60
CA SER A 256 -23.95 -3.15 9.48
C SER A 256 -24.10 -1.71 9.96
N LEU A 257 -25.08 -1.42 10.80
CA LEU A 257 -25.26 -0.09 11.40
C LEU A 257 -24.02 0.36 12.20
N ASP A 258 -23.47 -0.55 13.01
CA ASP A 258 -22.28 -0.26 13.81
C ASP A 258 -21.06 0.08 12.90
N LEU A 259 -20.92 -0.58 11.74
CA LEU A 259 -19.90 -0.29 10.73
C LEU A 259 -20.16 1.03 9.98
N MET A 260 -21.43 1.30 9.57
CA MET A 260 -21.79 2.54 8.89
C MET A 260 -21.56 3.77 9.77
N ARG A 261 -21.77 3.65 11.08
CA ARG A 261 -21.42 4.69 12.07
C ARG A 261 -19.93 4.99 12.10
N LEU A 262 -19.09 3.96 11.98
CA LEU A 262 -17.64 4.16 11.85
C LEU A 262 -17.27 4.84 10.52
N MET A 263 -17.82 4.39 9.40
CA MET A 263 -17.61 5.04 8.10
C MET A 263 -17.99 6.52 8.15
N ARG A 264 -19.09 6.85 8.82
CA ARG A 264 -19.50 8.24 9.02
C ARG A 264 -18.50 9.01 9.91
N ALA A 265 -18.10 8.44 11.04
CA ALA A 265 -17.19 9.07 12.01
C ALA A 265 -15.82 9.40 11.38
N THR A 266 -15.37 8.57 10.47
CA THR A 266 -14.10 8.74 9.74
C THR A 266 -14.23 9.58 8.46
N ASN A 267 -15.41 10.17 8.19
CA ASN A 267 -15.74 10.84 6.92
C ASN A 267 -15.56 9.94 5.68
N GLY A 268 -15.73 8.64 5.85
CA GLY A 268 -15.59 7.63 4.80
C GLY A 268 -16.83 7.43 3.92
N LEU A 269 -17.97 8.06 4.21
CA LEU A 269 -19.16 7.99 3.34
C LEU A 269 -18.97 8.88 2.10
N ARG A 270 -18.89 8.28 0.90
CA ARG A 270 -18.53 8.98 -0.34
C ARG A 270 -19.52 8.81 -1.48
N PHE A 271 -20.29 7.71 -1.46
CA PHE A 271 -21.21 7.37 -2.53
C PHE A 271 -22.65 7.28 -2.03
N GLN A 272 -23.60 7.62 -2.90
CA GLN A 272 -25.02 7.55 -2.56
C GLN A 272 -25.46 6.15 -2.09
N GLN A 273 -24.82 5.10 -2.58
CA GLN A 273 -25.12 3.72 -2.18
C GLN A 273 -24.82 3.49 -0.69
N GLU A 274 -23.74 4.05 -0.16
CA GLU A 274 -23.38 3.93 1.25
C GLU A 274 -24.37 4.66 2.16
N TYR A 275 -24.90 5.80 1.71
CA TYR A 275 -26.01 6.47 2.38
C TYR A 275 -27.29 5.62 2.36
N ALA A 276 -27.56 4.93 1.26
CA ALA A 276 -28.70 4.02 1.19
C ALA A 276 -28.53 2.83 2.15
N GLU A 277 -27.37 2.20 2.17
CA GLU A 277 -27.04 1.10 3.11
C GLU A 277 -27.14 1.54 4.57
N TYR A 278 -26.67 2.75 4.88
CA TYR A 278 -26.82 3.31 6.22
C TYR A 278 -28.30 3.43 6.62
N LEU A 279 -29.12 4.02 5.73
CA LEU A 279 -30.55 4.17 5.97
C LEU A 279 -31.28 2.83 6.06
N ASP A 280 -30.87 1.84 5.27
CA ASP A 280 -31.43 0.48 5.34
C ASP A 280 -31.12 -0.16 6.70
N SER A 281 -29.91 0.04 7.23
CA SER A 281 -29.52 -0.43 8.56
C SER A 281 -30.28 0.27 9.69
N LEU A 282 -30.64 1.55 9.52
CA LEU A 282 -31.49 2.30 10.44
C LEU A 282 -32.96 1.91 10.39
N SER A 283 -33.42 1.41 9.23
CA SER A 283 -34.85 1.20 8.91
C SER A 283 -35.28 -0.27 8.94
N TYR A 284 -34.43 -1.16 9.44
CA TYR A 284 -34.65 -2.61 9.42
C TYR A 284 -36.03 -3.04 10.00
N ILE A 285 -36.62 -2.24 10.90
CA ILE A 285 -37.98 -2.45 11.45
C ILE A 285 -38.75 -1.10 11.40
N GLY A 286 -38.81 -0.46 10.22
CA GLY A 286 -39.34 0.91 10.06
C GLY A 286 -38.31 1.97 10.48
N VAL A 287 -38.65 3.26 10.41
CA VAL A 287 -37.69 4.31 10.83
C VAL A 287 -37.51 4.27 12.35
N ARG A 288 -36.55 3.51 12.78
CA ARG A 288 -36.30 3.22 14.19
C ARG A 288 -35.57 4.35 14.90
N TYR A 289 -34.70 5.05 14.16
CA TYR A 289 -33.83 6.13 14.68
C TYR A 289 -34.01 7.40 13.83
N PRO A 290 -35.13 8.10 13.94
CA PRO A 290 -35.43 9.22 13.03
C PRO A 290 -34.43 10.38 13.15
N ALA A 291 -33.89 10.64 14.33
CA ALA A 291 -32.90 11.70 14.52
C ALA A 291 -31.59 11.39 13.77
N GLU A 292 -31.11 10.14 13.84
CA GLU A 292 -29.90 9.73 13.11
C GLU A 292 -30.16 9.73 11.61
N ALA A 293 -31.30 9.22 11.15
CA ALA A 293 -31.66 9.20 9.73
C ALA A 293 -31.71 10.61 9.13
N VAL A 294 -32.38 11.57 9.80
CA VAL A 294 -32.38 12.98 9.37
C VAL A 294 -30.97 13.54 9.34
N SER A 295 -30.15 13.29 10.38
CA SER A 295 -28.78 13.80 10.47
C SER A 295 -27.87 13.25 9.38
N VAL A 296 -28.02 11.96 8.99
CA VAL A 296 -27.25 11.33 7.88
C VAL A 296 -27.66 11.92 6.53
N LEU A 297 -28.97 12.06 6.31
CA LEU A 297 -29.50 12.62 5.06
C LEU A 297 -29.12 14.10 4.90
N ASP A 298 -29.22 14.91 5.95
CA ASP A 298 -28.79 16.31 5.91
C ASP A 298 -27.31 16.44 5.57
N GLU A 299 -26.48 15.58 6.14
CA GLU A 299 -25.03 15.52 5.84
C GLU A 299 -24.80 15.18 4.35
N GLY A 300 -25.46 14.15 3.85
CA GLY A 300 -25.31 13.73 2.46
C GLY A 300 -25.79 14.78 1.45
N PHE A 301 -26.90 15.48 1.75
CA PHE A 301 -27.38 16.61 0.96
C PHE A 301 -26.42 17.79 1.00
N ALA A 302 -25.89 18.13 2.18
CA ALA A 302 -24.95 19.23 2.33
C ALA A 302 -23.63 18.99 1.59
N LYS A 303 -23.17 17.73 1.56
CA LYS A 303 -21.97 17.32 0.81
C LYS A 303 -22.23 17.16 -0.71
N GLY A 304 -23.48 17.23 -1.16
CA GLY A 304 -23.86 17.00 -2.56
C GLY A 304 -23.67 15.55 -3.04
N ILE A 305 -23.49 14.60 -2.11
CA ILE A 305 -23.34 13.17 -2.42
C ILE A 305 -24.69 12.56 -2.81
N ILE A 306 -25.73 12.97 -2.13
CA ILE A 306 -27.13 12.61 -2.46
C ILE A 306 -27.92 13.86 -2.82
N SER A 307 -28.96 13.70 -3.64
CA SER A 307 -29.79 14.80 -4.12
C SER A 307 -31.16 14.79 -3.46
N ARG A 308 -31.65 15.98 -3.09
CA ARG A 308 -33.06 16.15 -2.66
C ARG A 308 -34.06 15.88 -3.78
N ASN A 309 -33.61 15.89 -5.05
CA ASN A 309 -34.46 15.52 -6.21
C ASN A 309 -34.54 14.00 -6.40
N ASN A 310 -33.73 13.21 -5.70
CA ASN A 310 -33.85 11.76 -5.71
C ASN A 310 -35.04 11.35 -4.82
N VAL A 311 -36.03 10.73 -5.43
CA VAL A 311 -37.31 10.37 -4.78
C VAL A 311 -37.08 9.52 -3.53
N THR A 312 -36.22 8.49 -3.63
CA THR A 312 -35.96 7.57 -2.53
C THR A 312 -35.38 8.27 -1.29
N PHE A 313 -34.43 9.16 -1.47
CA PHE A 313 -33.81 9.89 -0.33
C PHE A 313 -34.76 10.94 0.23
N SER A 314 -35.59 11.60 -0.63
CA SER A 314 -36.59 12.58 -0.20
C SER A 314 -37.71 11.95 0.58
N GLU A 315 -38.23 10.80 0.16
CA GLU A 315 -39.25 10.04 0.87
C GLU A 315 -38.78 9.61 2.24
N ARG A 316 -37.56 8.99 2.34
CA ARG A 316 -36.94 8.59 3.60
C ARG A 316 -36.69 9.77 4.53
N TYR A 317 -36.27 10.92 3.98
CA TYR A 317 -36.10 12.15 4.75
C TYR A 317 -37.42 12.64 5.34
N ASN A 318 -38.49 12.72 4.54
CA ASN A 318 -39.79 13.18 4.96
C ASN A 318 -40.39 12.24 6.01
N GLU A 319 -40.29 10.93 5.83
CA GLU A 319 -40.75 9.95 6.81
C GLU A 319 -40.01 10.09 8.13
N ALA A 320 -38.65 10.14 8.11
CA ALA A 320 -37.86 10.32 9.31
C ALA A 320 -38.17 11.65 10.03
N LYS A 321 -38.29 12.73 9.26
CA LYS A 321 -38.62 14.06 9.79
C LYS A 321 -40.03 14.13 10.39
N GLY A 322 -41.02 13.44 9.78
CA GLY A 322 -42.36 13.34 10.31
C GLY A 322 -42.41 12.64 11.68
N ARG A 323 -41.54 11.66 11.92
CA ARG A 323 -41.48 10.93 13.19
C ARG A 323 -40.61 11.64 14.25
N LEU A 324 -39.68 12.49 13.85
CA LEU A 324 -38.69 13.10 14.71
C LEU A 324 -39.28 13.95 15.84
N ALA A 325 -40.34 14.70 15.55
CA ALA A 325 -40.98 15.58 16.55
C ALA A 325 -41.55 14.78 17.74
N GLU A 326 -42.25 13.68 17.43
CA GLU A 326 -42.86 12.81 18.44
C GLU A 326 -41.77 12.01 19.18
N ASP A 327 -40.78 11.49 18.47
CA ASP A 327 -39.65 10.81 19.06
C ASP A 327 -38.92 11.72 20.07
N THR A 328 -38.62 12.95 19.69
CA THR A 328 -37.98 13.93 20.58
C THR A 328 -38.85 14.27 21.78
N ARG A 329 -40.17 14.43 21.61
CA ARG A 329 -41.09 14.78 22.64
C ARG A 329 -41.21 13.71 23.72
N THR A 330 -41.17 12.45 23.34
CA THR A 330 -41.37 11.30 24.22
C THR A 330 -40.07 10.78 24.83
N LEU A 331 -38.92 11.11 24.24
CA LEU A 331 -37.62 10.52 24.54
C LEU A 331 -37.25 10.57 26.06
N ALA A 332 -37.34 11.76 26.69
CA ALA A 332 -36.97 11.93 28.08
C ALA A 332 -37.82 11.05 29.03
N GLY A 333 -39.10 10.84 28.72
CA GLY A 333 -40.00 10.01 29.48
C GLY A 333 -39.65 8.52 29.46
N THR A 334 -38.80 8.06 28.56
CA THR A 334 -38.40 6.66 28.45
C THR A 334 -37.30 6.24 29.41
N ILE A 335 -36.56 7.19 30.02
CA ILE A 335 -35.40 6.92 30.89
C ILE A 335 -35.81 6.16 32.16
N ALA A 336 -36.77 6.70 32.92
CA ALA A 336 -37.16 6.10 34.21
C ALA A 336 -37.70 4.67 34.03
N PRO A 337 -38.64 4.39 33.09
CA PRO A 337 -39.08 3.03 32.81
C PRO A 337 -37.95 2.09 32.39
N ALA A 338 -37.00 2.55 31.55
CA ALA A 338 -35.88 1.74 31.12
C ALA A 338 -34.93 1.37 32.28
N LYS A 339 -34.66 2.30 33.18
CA LYS A 339 -33.85 2.05 34.39
C LYS A 339 -34.54 1.13 35.38
N ALA A 340 -35.83 1.28 35.59
CA ALA A 340 -36.60 0.47 36.52
C ALA A 340 -36.88 -0.96 36.02
N SER A 341 -36.95 -1.16 34.71
CA SER A 341 -37.25 -2.47 34.12
C SER A 341 -36.21 -3.54 34.51
N PRO A 342 -36.64 -4.75 34.88
CA PRO A 342 -35.71 -5.86 35.07
C PRO A 342 -35.07 -6.34 33.75
N ARG A 343 -35.66 -5.96 32.62
CA ARG A 343 -35.15 -6.34 31.27
C ARG A 343 -34.03 -5.40 30.87
N ALA A 344 -32.79 -5.92 30.88
CA ALA A 344 -31.60 -5.19 30.42
C ALA A 344 -31.76 -4.61 28.98
N MET A 345 -32.43 -5.35 28.11
CA MET A 345 -32.64 -4.94 26.71
C MET A 345 -33.45 -3.64 26.57
N LEU A 346 -34.37 -3.32 27.47
CA LEU A 346 -35.10 -2.06 27.42
C LEU A 346 -34.18 -0.86 27.62
N ALA A 347 -33.23 -0.94 28.55
CA ALA A 347 -32.22 0.10 28.75
C ALA A 347 -31.29 0.23 27.53
N THR A 348 -30.90 -0.89 26.86
CA THR A 348 -30.13 -0.86 25.62
C THR A 348 -30.89 -0.13 24.52
N LEU A 349 -32.15 -0.48 24.26
CA LEU A 349 -32.94 0.13 23.19
C LEU A 349 -33.21 1.63 23.44
N THR A 350 -33.43 1.98 24.71
CA THR A 350 -33.56 3.40 25.09
C THR A 350 -32.23 4.13 24.89
N GLY A 351 -31.10 3.52 25.27
CA GLY A 351 -29.77 4.05 24.97
C GLY A 351 -29.51 4.29 23.48
N ASP A 352 -29.98 3.37 22.61
CA ASP A 352 -29.88 3.52 21.16
C ASP A 352 -30.65 4.76 20.66
N SER A 353 -31.83 5.05 21.22
CA SER A 353 -32.61 6.25 20.88
C SER A 353 -31.83 7.51 21.27
N PHE A 354 -31.28 7.58 22.48
CA PHE A 354 -30.45 8.72 22.91
C PHE A 354 -29.17 8.86 22.08
N PHE A 355 -28.53 7.75 21.71
CA PHE A 355 -27.38 7.76 20.81
C PHE A 355 -27.74 8.39 19.46
N SER A 356 -28.90 8.04 18.90
CA SER A 356 -29.38 8.59 17.63
C SER A 356 -29.60 10.11 17.69
N HIS A 357 -29.97 10.64 18.84
CA HIS A 357 -30.07 12.08 19.13
C HIS A 357 -28.72 12.73 19.49
N LYS A 358 -27.60 12.01 19.45
CA LYS A 358 -26.27 12.45 19.86
C LYS A 358 -26.14 12.81 21.35
N ASP A 359 -27.12 12.42 22.17
CA ASP A 359 -26.99 12.48 23.63
C ASP A 359 -26.21 11.26 24.12
N TYR A 360 -24.91 11.27 23.83
CA TYR A 360 -24.00 10.17 24.17
C TYR A 360 -23.83 9.97 25.67
N LYS A 361 -24.07 11.01 26.49
CA LYS A 361 -23.99 10.93 27.95
C LYS A 361 -25.12 10.06 28.49
N THR A 362 -26.36 10.37 28.12
CA THR A 362 -27.52 9.58 28.53
C THR A 362 -27.49 8.18 27.94
N ALA A 363 -27.05 8.05 26.67
CA ALA A 363 -26.89 6.75 26.03
C ALA A 363 -25.88 5.87 26.82
N LYS A 364 -24.71 6.42 27.18
CA LYS A 364 -23.69 5.73 27.98
C LYS A 364 -24.30 5.22 29.31
N ASP A 365 -24.98 6.09 30.08
CA ASP A 365 -25.56 5.74 31.35
C ASP A 365 -26.61 4.63 31.27
N LEU A 366 -27.37 4.60 30.15
CA LEU A 366 -28.35 3.55 29.88
C LEU A 366 -27.71 2.23 29.50
N TYR A 367 -26.65 2.23 28.69
CA TYR A 367 -25.91 1.03 28.34
C TYR A 367 -25.19 0.44 29.59
N GLU A 368 -24.61 1.28 30.43
CA GLU A 368 -24.04 0.86 31.73
C GLU A 368 -25.12 0.26 32.64
N THR A 369 -26.30 0.88 32.70
CA THR A 369 -27.47 0.32 33.40
C THR A 369 -27.88 -1.04 32.83
N ALA A 370 -27.91 -1.19 31.51
CA ALA A 370 -28.24 -2.47 30.88
C ALA A 370 -27.24 -3.57 31.29
N LEU A 371 -25.95 -3.29 31.19
CA LEU A 371 -24.89 -4.26 31.48
C LEU A 371 -24.81 -4.60 32.96
N SER A 372 -25.17 -3.69 33.89
CA SER A 372 -25.20 -3.95 35.31
C SER A 372 -26.30 -4.93 35.75
N LYS A 373 -27.31 -5.14 34.88
CA LYS A 373 -28.40 -6.10 35.14
C LYS A 373 -28.04 -7.54 34.73
N GLY A 374 -26.84 -7.79 34.18
CA GLY A 374 -26.38 -9.10 33.71
C GLY A 374 -26.46 -9.24 32.19
N PRO A 375 -26.60 -10.47 31.67
CA PRO A 375 -26.65 -10.69 30.22
C PRO A 375 -27.84 -9.94 29.58
N VAL A 376 -27.55 -9.22 28.49
CA VAL A 376 -28.60 -8.51 27.72
C VAL A 376 -29.20 -9.50 26.74
N LEU A 377 -30.44 -9.91 27.01
CA LEU A 377 -31.16 -10.84 26.13
C LEU A 377 -32.29 -10.10 25.41
N ASP A 378 -32.46 -10.41 24.12
CA ASP A 378 -33.61 -9.94 23.34
C ASP A 378 -34.88 -10.77 23.69
N LYS A 379 -36.00 -10.48 23.00
CA LYS A 379 -37.31 -11.13 23.27
C LYS A 379 -37.28 -12.64 22.97
N ASP A 380 -36.39 -13.09 22.13
CA ASP A 380 -36.25 -14.48 21.68
C ASP A 380 -35.09 -15.22 22.43
N GLY A 381 -34.49 -14.57 23.42
CA GLY A 381 -33.38 -15.10 24.23
C GLY A 381 -31.99 -14.95 23.58
N GLY A 382 -31.88 -14.27 22.44
CA GLY A 382 -30.62 -13.97 21.79
C GLY A 382 -29.75 -13.01 22.60
N ASN A 383 -28.45 -13.34 22.73
CA ASN A 383 -27.52 -12.54 23.51
C ASN A 383 -27.09 -11.26 22.77
N GLN A 384 -27.44 -10.11 23.33
CA GLN A 384 -27.13 -8.78 22.83
C GLN A 384 -26.09 -8.03 23.67
N THR A 385 -25.39 -8.73 24.56
CA THR A 385 -24.41 -8.12 25.48
C THR A 385 -23.27 -7.45 24.71
N ASP A 386 -22.72 -8.10 23.69
CA ASP A 386 -21.66 -7.54 22.84
C ASP A 386 -22.14 -6.30 22.07
N ARG A 387 -23.38 -6.30 21.55
CA ARG A 387 -23.98 -5.12 20.93
C ARG A 387 -24.07 -3.95 21.89
N THR A 388 -24.58 -4.21 23.09
CA THR A 388 -24.74 -3.17 24.14
C THR A 388 -23.38 -2.60 24.55
N ARG A 389 -22.40 -3.46 24.78
CA ARG A 389 -21.02 -3.07 25.10
C ARG A 389 -20.35 -2.29 23.98
N PHE A 390 -20.54 -2.72 22.75
CA PHE A 390 -20.01 -2.02 21.57
C PHE A 390 -20.54 -0.58 21.50
N ARG A 391 -21.84 -0.37 21.73
CA ARG A 391 -22.47 0.94 21.69
C ARG A 391 -22.12 1.80 22.90
N LEU A 392 -21.86 1.18 24.06
CA LEU A 392 -21.26 1.84 25.21
C LEU A 392 -19.88 2.39 24.84
N ALA A 393 -19.03 1.55 24.21
CA ALA A 393 -17.71 1.95 23.77
C ALA A 393 -17.75 3.11 22.76
N MET A 394 -18.65 3.04 21.77
CA MET A 394 -18.88 4.17 20.85
C MET A 394 -19.30 5.45 21.59
N SER A 395 -20.23 5.35 22.56
CA SER A 395 -20.67 6.52 23.32
C SER A 395 -19.51 7.15 24.11
N LYS A 396 -18.67 6.33 24.75
CA LYS A 396 -17.46 6.79 25.43
C LYS A 396 -16.49 7.47 24.46
N ALA A 397 -16.26 6.89 23.28
CA ALA A 397 -15.40 7.49 22.26
C ALA A 397 -15.91 8.87 21.82
N MET A 398 -17.23 9.00 21.60
CA MET A 398 -17.86 10.28 21.23
C MET A 398 -17.84 11.33 22.33
N LEU A 399 -17.66 10.91 23.59
CA LEU A 399 -17.48 11.78 24.75
C LEU A 399 -16.01 12.09 25.06
N GLY A 400 -15.05 11.53 24.30
CA GLY A 400 -13.62 11.70 24.55
C GLY A 400 -13.03 10.78 25.61
N ASP A 401 -13.84 9.87 26.19
CA ASP A 401 -13.33 8.82 27.08
C ASP A 401 -12.72 7.68 26.26
N TYR A 402 -11.56 7.94 25.67
CA TYR A 402 -10.88 7.01 24.77
C TYR A 402 -10.37 5.76 25.50
N ALA A 403 -9.88 5.91 26.72
CA ALA A 403 -9.40 4.78 27.52
C ALA A 403 -10.55 3.82 27.88
N GLY A 404 -11.68 4.36 28.33
CA GLY A 404 -12.88 3.59 28.62
C GLY A 404 -13.47 2.92 27.38
N ALA A 405 -13.49 3.62 26.24
CA ALA A 405 -13.92 3.06 24.96
C ALA A 405 -13.08 1.85 24.53
N LYS A 406 -11.76 1.96 24.55
CA LYS A 406 -10.84 0.86 24.22
C LYS A 406 -11.01 -0.35 25.17
N ALA A 407 -11.22 -0.10 26.46
CA ALA A 407 -11.43 -1.15 27.43
C ALA A 407 -12.72 -1.94 27.16
N ASP A 408 -13.81 -1.27 26.75
CA ASP A 408 -15.04 -1.93 26.37
C ASP A 408 -14.94 -2.65 25.01
N PHE A 409 -14.30 -2.05 24.00
CA PHE A 409 -14.05 -2.72 22.73
C PHE A 409 -13.23 -4.00 22.88
N ALA A 410 -12.27 -4.03 23.79
CA ALA A 410 -11.45 -5.23 24.06
C ALA A 410 -12.24 -6.40 24.65
N GLN A 411 -13.44 -6.17 25.19
CA GLN A 411 -14.30 -7.20 25.75
C GLN A 411 -15.32 -7.78 24.74
N ILE A 412 -15.29 -7.35 23.48
CA ILE A 412 -16.18 -7.84 22.44
C ILE A 412 -15.71 -9.21 21.95
N ASN A 413 -16.61 -10.18 21.94
CA ASN A 413 -16.31 -11.57 21.56
C ASN A 413 -16.88 -11.96 20.19
N GLY A 414 -18.01 -11.38 19.76
CA GLY A 414 -18.64 -11.66 18.46
C GLY A 414 -17.70 -11.25 17.31
N ALA A 415 -17.43 -12.21 16.40
CA ALA A 415 -16.39 -12.05 15.36
C ALA A 415 -16.50 -10.76 14.56
N ASN A 416 -17.69 -10.45 14.00
CA ASN A 416 -17.89 -9.25 13.18
C ASN A 416 -17.69 -7.97 14.03
N ARG A 417 -18.32 -7.87 15.19
CA ARG A 417 -18.19 -6.69 16.05
C ARG A 417 -16.78 -6.51 16.58
N LYS A 418 -16.08 -7.61 16.89
CA LYS A 418 -14.66 -7.54 17.29
C LYS A 418 -13.80 -6.95 16.17
N ALA A 419 -14.00 -7.40 14.94
CA ALA A 419 -13.28 -6.87 13.80
C ALA A 419 -13.62 -5.39 13.52
N ILE A 420 -14.88 -4.95 13.68
CA ILE A 420 -15.29 -3.55 13.59
C ILE A 420 -14.65 -2.73 14.74
N ALA A 421 -14.60 -3.29 15.96
CA ALA A 421 -13.99 -2.65 17.12
C ALA A 421 -12.50 -2.35 16.93
N GLU A 422 -11.77 -3.23 16.23
CA GLU A 422 -10.36 -2.99 15.89
C GLU A 422 -10.18 -1.71 15.06
N TYR A 423 -11.05 -1.46 14.08
CA TYR A 423 -11.02 -0.21 13.31
C TYR A 423 -11.42 1.01 14.15
N TRP A 424 -12.39 0.87 15.09
CA TRP A 424 -12.69 1.93 16.04
C TRP A 424 -11.49 2.28 16.91
N VAL A 425 -10.74 1.28 17.39
CA VAL A 425 -9.52 1.51 18.17
C VAL A 425 -8.46 2.25 17.34
N ILE A 426 -8.29 1.91 16.06
CA ILE A 426 -7.40 2.64 15.17
C ILE A 426 -7.84 4.11 15.05
N TYR A 427 -9.13 4.36 14.85
CA TYR A 427 -9.69 5.71 14.77
C TYR A 427 -9.46 6.50 16.07
N ILE A 428 -9.76 5.91 17.23
CA ILE A 428 -9.50 6.51 18.54
C ILE A 428 -8.02 6.87 18.70
N ASN A 429 -7.10 6.01 18.27
CA ASN A 429 -5.66 6.29 18.34
C ASN A 429 -5.26 7.55 17.53
N HIS A 430 -6.00 7.89 16.48
CA HIS A 430 -5.79 9.15 15.76
C HIS A 430 -6.39 10.34 16.52
N LEU A 431 -7.53 10.17 17.19
CA LEU A 431 -8.17 11.24 17.97
C LEU A 431 -7.36 11.62 19.21
N GLU A 432 -6.60 10.67 19.78
CA GLU A 432 -5.71 10.91 20.94
C GLU A 432 -4.41 11.67 20.55
N LYS A 433 -4.02 11.63 19.27
CA LYS A 433 -2.85 12.38 18.85
C LYS A 433 -3.16 13.88 18.86
N PRO A 434 -2.30 14.72 19.44
CA PRO A 434 -2.49 16.16 19.31
C PRO A 434 -2.53 16.56 17.83
N ALA A 435 -3.43 17.48 17.48
CA ALA A 435 -3.46 18.04 16.14
C ALA A 435 -2.07 18.55 15.78
N PRO A 436 -1.54 18.31 14.56
CA PRO A 436 -0.27 18.90 14.13
C PRO A 436 -0.38 20.42 14.34
N ALA A 437 0.63 20.99 14.99
CA ALA A 437 0.70 22.43 15.20
C ALA A 437 0.47 23.13 13.84
N ALA A 438 -0.49 24.06 13.78
CA ALA A 438 -0.75 24.81 12.56
C ALA A 438 0.56 25.42 12.08
N ALA A 439 0.93 25.18 10.81
CA ALA A 439 2.09 25.80 10.22
C ALA A 439 1.97 27.33 10.44
N PRO A 440 3.04 28.01 10.86
CA PRO A 440 2.99 29.45 11.05
C PRO A 440 2.53 30.09 9.74
N ALA A 441 1.51 30.95 9.82
CA ALA A 441 1.00 31.68 8.68
C ALA A 441 2.18 32.38 8.02
N ALA A 442 2.36 32.16 6.71
CA ALA A 442 3.38 32.84 5.94
C ALA A 442 3.15 34.34 6.10
N THR A 443 4.13 35.04 6.68
CA THR A 443 4.12 36.49 6.79
C THR A 443 4.08 37.06 5.36
N PRO A 444 3.14 37.95 5.02
CA PRO A 444 3.15 38.55 3.71
C PRO A 444 4.45 39.35 3.55
N ALA A 445 5.18 39.04 2.48
CA ALA A 445 6.35 39.83 2.10
C ALA A 445 5.90 41.27 1.81
N THR A 446 6.41 42.21 2.59
CA THR A 446 6.29 43.67 2.37
C THR A 446 7.19 44.13 1.23
#